data_081d17ebeac727a04a444a90812c92bb
#
_entry.id   081d17ebeac727a04a444a90812c92bb
#
_cell.length_a   1.000
_cell.length_b   1.000
_cell.length_c   1.000
_cell.angle_alpha   90.00
_cell.angle_beta   90.00
_cell.angle_gamma   90.00
#
_symmetry.space_group_name_H-M   'P 1'
#
loop_
_entity.id
_entity.type
_entity.pdbx_description
1 polymer ?
#
loop_
_entity_poly.entity_id
_entity_poly.type
_entity_poly.pdbx_seq_one_letter_code
_entity_poly.pdbx_strand_id
1 'polypeptide(L)'
;MEELHEARKDDRTEFQRDYDRLIFSAPFRRLQNKTQVFPLPGSVFVHNRLTHSLEVSCVGRSLGNDVASQLLKKHPALADSHISEIGSIVSAACLAHDLGNPPFGHSGEKAISTYFSEGQGMALKKELSPMEWDDLTHFEGNANALRILTHQFEGRRKGGFVMTYSTLASIVKYPFSSQLAGKKSKFGFFLSEEADYQKIAGELGIIRLSKPDEPLRSARHPLV
;
A
#
# COMPACT_ATOMS: atom_id res chain seq x y z
N MET A 1 0.19 -16.20 -10.19
CA MET A 1 -0.81 -15.92 -9.13
C MET A 1 -0.98 -17.21 -8.34
N GLU A 2 -0.63 -17.24 -7.05
CA GLU A 2 -1.00 -18.40 -6.22
C GLU A 2 -2.52 -18.41 -6.14
N GLU A 3 -3.15 -19.50 -6.54
CA GLU A 3 -4.60 -19.68 -6.40
C GLU A 3 -4.95 -19.87 -4.92
N LEU A 4 -5.06 -18.75 -4.21
CA LEU A 4 -5.53 -18.73 -2.82
C LEU A 4 -7.06 -18.71 -2.73
N HIS A 5 -7.73 -18.82 -3.87
CA HIS A 5 -9.19 -18.81 -3.99
C HIS A 5 -9.71 -20.08 -4.66
N GLU A 6 -10.74 -20.68 -4.06
CA GLU A 6 -11.57 -21.66 -4.76
C GLU A 6 -12.24 -21.00 -5.97
N ALA A 7 -12.42 -21.75 -7.07
CA ALA A 7 -13.14 -21.28 -8.25
C ALA A 7 -14.53 -20.74 -7.85
N ARG A 8 -14.75 -19.45 -8.02
CA ARG A 8 -16.00 -18.78 -7.67
C ARG A 8 -16.89 -18.64 -8.89
N LYS A 9 -18.20 -18.72 -8.68
CA LYS A 9 -19.24 -18.71 -9.73
C LYS A 9 -19.79 -17.32 -10.05
N ASP A 10 -19.08 -16.22 -9.75
CA ASP A 10 -19.58 -14.89 -10.07
C ASP A 10 -18.66 -14.20 -11.10
N ASP A 11 -19.21 -13.24 -11.87
CA ASP A 11 -18.56 -12.59 -13.01
C ASP A 11 -17.59 -11.45 -12.58
N ARG A 12 -17.38 -11.22 -11.29
CA ARG A 12 -16.47 -10.19 -10.79
C ARG A 12 -15.02 -10.61 -10.97
N THR A 13 -14.20 -9.69 -11.50
CA THR A 13 -12.77 -9.90 -11.59
C THR A 13 -12.10 -9.85 -10.22
N GLU A 14 -10.91 -10.44 -10.08
CA GLU A 14 -10.13 -10.35 -8.84
C GLU A 14 -9.74 -8.91 -8.51
N PHE A 15 -9.57 -8.04 -9.50
CA PHE A 15 -9.31 -6.61 -9.30
C PHE A 15 -10.50 -5.87 -8.66
N GLN A 16 -11.73 -6.19 -9.08
CA GLN A 16 -12.95 -5.67 -8.45
C GLN A 16 -13.09 -6.18 -7.01
N ARG A 17 -12.74 -7.44 -6.77
CA ARG A 17 -12.76 -8.05 -5.42
C ARG A 17 -11.72 -7.43 -4.49
N ASP A 18 -10.60 -6.92 -5.00
CA ASP A 18 -9.61 -6.20 -4.19
C ASP A 18 -10.24 -4.96 -3.52
N TYR A 19 -11.05 -4.22 -4.27
CA TYR A 19 -11.81 -3.09 -3.72
C TYR A 19 -12.77 -3.55 -2.61
N ASP A 20 -13.52 -4.63 -2.85
CA ASP A 20 -14.47 -5.17 -1.88
C ASP A 20 -13.75 -5.63 -0.60
N ARG A 21 -12.63 -6.35 -0.72
CA ARG A 21 -11.82 -6.79 0.42
C ARG A 21 -11.36 -5.62 1.29
N LEU A 22 -10.99 -4.51 0.67
CA LEU A 22 -10.59 -3.30 1.37
C LEU A 22 -11.74 -2.63 2.10
N ILE A 23 -12.84 -2.31 1.38
CA ILE A 23 -13.92 -1.51 1.93
C ILE A 23 -14.65 -2.21 3.09
N PHE A 24 -14.71 -3.56 3.08
CA PHE A 24 -15.29 -4.35 4.17
C PHE A 24 -14.30 -4.66 5.31
N SER A 25 -13.05 -4.24 5.19
CA SER A 25 -12.02 -4.56 6.18
C SER A 25 -12.09 -3.67 7.42
N ALA A 26 -11.70 -4.23 8.57
CA ALA A 26 -11.59 -3.47 9.80
C ALA A 26 -10.52 -2.36 9.75
N PRO A 27 -9.31 -2.55 9.15
CA PRO A 27 -8.35 -1.48 8.99
C PRO A 27 -8.90 -0.29 8.19
N PHE A 28 -9.63 -0.52 7.09
CA PHE A 28 -10.24 0.55 6.31
C PHE A 28 -11.29 1.31 7.13
N ARG A 29 -12.17 0.61 7.83
CA ARG A 29 -13.21 1.24 8.68
C ARG A 29 -12.63 2.07 9.82
N ARG A 30 -11.46 1.70 10.35
CA ARG A 30 -10.74 2.50 11.36
C ARG A 30 -10.26 3.85 10.86
N LEU A 31 -10.16 4.06 9.55
CA LEU A 31 -9.84 5.36 8.96
C LEU A 31 -10.88 6.44 9.34
N GLN A 32 -12.13 6.05 9.65
CA GLN A 32 -13.15 6.97 10.13
C GLN A 32 -12.72 7.74 11.38
N ASN A 33 -11.97 7.10 12.26
CA ASN A 33 -11.52 7.67 13.54
C ASN A 33 -10.11 8.27 13.47
N LYS A 34 -9.49 8.28 12.28
CA LYS A 34 -8.19 8.90 12.05
C LYS A 34 -8.37 10.27 11.42
N THR A 35 -8.02 11.34 12.13
CA THR A 35 -8.05 12.70 11.59
C THR A 35 -6.84 12.93 10.69
N GLN A 36 -7.04 13.68 9.59
CA GLN A 36 -5.91 14.20 8.80
C GLN A 36 -5.30 15.43 9.46
N VAL A 37 -6.17 16.24 10.06
CA VAL A 37 -5.85 17.48 10.81
C VAL A 37 -6.72 17.47 12.07
N PHE A 38 -6.61 18.46 12.93
CA PHE A 38 -7.46 18.60 14.11
C PHE A 38 -8.94 18.73 13.72
N PRO A 39 -9.86 17.91 14.29
CA PRO A 39 -11.28 18.09 14.05
C PRO A 39 -11.72 19.40 14.70
N LEU A 40 -12.27 20.31 13.90
CA LEU A 40 -12.92 21.51 14.43
C LEU A 40 -14.31 21.12 14.94
N PRO A 41 -14.60 21.33 16.22
CA PRO A 41 -15.93 21.05 16.77
C PRO A 41 -17.00 21.90 16.05
N GLY A 42 -18.11 21.28 15.65
CA GLY A 42 -19.26 21.98 15.10
C GLY A 42 -19.36 22.04 13.57
N SER A 43 -18.42 21.50 12.81
CA SER A 43 -18.54 21.35 11.35
C SER A 43 -19.36 20.11 10.99
N VAL A 44 -20.41 20.28 10.19
CA VAL A 44 -21.19 19.18 9.63
C VAL A 44 -20.38 18.41 8.57
N PHE A 45 -19.43 19.08 7.92
CA PHE A 45 -18.48 18.49 6.95
C PHE A 45 -17.18 18.12 7.65
N VAL A 46 -17.13 16.93 8.25
CA VAL A 46 -15.88 16.42 8.82
C VAL A 46 -15.16 15.59 7.77
N HIS A 47 -14.09 16.11 7.22
CA HIS A 47 -13.15 15.33 6.42
C HIS A 47 -12.36 14.41 7.36
N ASN A 48 -12.59 13.12 7.24
CA ASN A 48 -11.77 12.09 7.86
C ASN A 48 -11.04 11.28 6.78
N ARG A 49 -10.10 10.44 7.18
CA ARG A 49 -9.32 9.64 6.23
C ARG A 49 -10.16 8.66 5.42
N LEU A 50 -11.30 8.19 5.96
CA LEU A 50 -12.19 7.27 5.27
C LEU A 50 -12.87 7.97 4.08
N THR A 51 -13.50 9.13 4.32
CA THR A 51 -14.16 9.90 3.26
C THR A 51 -13.17 10.35 2.20
N HIS A 52 -11.98 10.84 2.62
CA HIS A 52 -10.90 11.19 1.71
C HIS A 52 -10.48 10.00 0.83
N SER A 53 -10.27 8.82 1.41
CA SER A 53 -9.89 7.63 0.64
C SER A 53 -10.95 7.22 -0.38
N LEU A 54 -12.24 7.38 -0.05
CA LEU A 54 -13.34 7.14 -0.99
C LEU A 54 -13.34 8.15 -2.15
N GLU A 55 -13.15 9.43 -1.86
CA GLU A 55 -13.07 10.49 -2.86
C GLU A 55 -11.91 10.26 -3.82
N VAL A 56 -10.71 10.00 -3.29
CA VAL A 56 -9.51 9.71 -4.08
C VAL A 56 -9.71 8.46 -4.94
N SER A 57 -10.35 7.43 -4.39
CA SER A 57 -10.67 6.20 -5.12
C SER A 57 -11.64 6.43 -6.29
N CYS A 58 -12.66 7.28 -6.12
CA CYS A 58 -13.59 7.63 -7.20
C CYS A 58 -12.86 8.36 -8.35
N VAL A 59 -12.02 9.35 -8.02
CA VAL A 59 -11.23 10.07 -9.03
C VAL A 59 -10.24 9.14 -9.71
N GLY A 60 -9.53 8.31 -8.95
CA GLY A 60 -8.57 7.33 -9.47
C GLY A 60 -9.21 6.35 -10.45
N ARG A 61 -10.43 5.87 -10.14
CA ARG A 61 -11.20 5.00 -11.05
C ARG A 61 -11.48 5.68 -12.37
N SER A 62 -11.95 6.92 -12.34
CA SER A 62 -12.28 7.69 -13.54
C SER A 62 -11.05 7.89 -14.42
N LEU A 63 -9.94 8.34 -13.83
CA LEU A 63 -8.67 8.53 -14.55
C LEU A 63 -8.14 7.20 -15.11
N GLY A 64 -8.21 6.12 -14.33
CA GLY A 64 -7.79 4.78 -14.78
C GLY A 64 -8.61 4.28 -15.96
N ASN A 65 -9.94 4.48 -15.96
CA ASN A 65 -10.81 4.12 -17.07
C ASN A 65 -10.49 4.95 -18.33
N ASP A 66 -10.22 6.24 -18.18
CA ASP A 66 -9.83 7.11 -19.31
C ASP A 66 -8.52 6.65 -19.93
N VAL A 67 -7.52 6.32 -19.11
CA VAL A 67 -6.24 5.77 -19.57
C VAL A 67 -6.44 4.43 -20.28
N ALA A 68 -7.22 3.51 -19.71
CA ALA A 68 -7.54 2.22 -20.31
C ALA A 68 -8.18 2.39 -21.69
N SER A 69 -9.18 3.27 -21.79
CA SER A 69 -9.86 3.59 -23.05
C SER A 69 -8.90 4.14 -24.11
N GLN A 70 -7.98 5.04 -23.73
CA GLN A 70 -7.00 5.59 -24.66
C GLN A 70 -5.97 4.55 -25.11
N LEU A 71 -5.53 3.67 -24.20
CA LEU A 71 -4.60 2.58 -24.53
C LEU A 71 -5.24 1.60 -25.52
N LEU A 72 -6.48 1.19 -25.29
CA LEU A 72 -7.20 0.27 -26.19
C LEU A 72 -7.46 0.88 -27.56
N LYS A 73 -7.73 2.20 -27.64
CA LYS A 73 -7.85 2.90 -28.94
C LYS A 73 -6.54 2.92 -29.71
N LYS A 74 -5.41 3.14 -29.01
CA LYS A 74 -4.07 3.18 -29.63
C LYS A 74 -3.53 1.79 -29.97
N HIS A 75 -3.88 0.79 -29.16
CA HIS A 75 -3.37 -0.57 -29.24
C HIS A 75 -4.50 -1.59 -29.18
N PRO A 76 -5.32 -1.75 -30.25
CA PRO A 76 -6.47 -2.66 -30.24
C PRO A 76 -6.11 -4.12 -29.95
N ALA A 77 -4.87 -4.53 -30.24
CA ALA A 77 -4.36 -5.87 -29.92
C ALA A 77 -4.35 -6.20 -28.41
N LEU A 78 -4.49 -5.19 -27.54
CA LEU A 78 -4.56 -5.37 -26.10
C LEU A 78 -5.99 -5.62 -25.58
N ALA A 79 -6.99 -5.75 -26.45
CA ALA A 79 -8.40 -5.93 -26.07
C ALA A 79 -8.62 -7.15 -25.16
N ASP A 80 -7.88 -8.24 -25.40
CA ASP A 80 -7.96 -9.47 -24.60
C ASP A 80 -7.07 -9.44 -23.33
N SER A 81 -6.43 -8.32 -23.06
CA SER A 81 -5.62 -8.11 -21.85
C SER A 81 -6.44 -7.51 -20.72
N HIS A 82 -5.84 -7.43 -19.51
CA HIS A 82 -6.46 -6.80 -18.36
C HIS A 82 -6.41 -5.26 -18.37
N ILE A 83 -6.14 -4.61 -19.50
CA ILE A 83 -6.09 -3.14 -19.64
C ILE A 83 -7.41 -2.49 -19.20
N SER A 84 -8.56 -3.10 -19.48
CA SER A 84 -9.87 -2.64 -19.03
C SER A 84 -10.01 -2.55 -17.51
N GLU A 85 -9.18 -3.27 -16.75
CA GLU A 85 -9.21 -3.31 -15.29
C GLU A 85 -8.35 -2.23 -14.60
N ILE A 86 -7.63 -1.40 -15.39
CA ILE A 86 -6.79 -0.32 -14.82
C ILE A 86 -7.60 0.55 -13.85
N GLY A 87 -8.85 0.88 -14.20
CA GLY A 87 -9.72 1.66 -13.31
C GLY A 87 -10.00 0.97 -11.98
N SER A 88 -10.22 -0.35 -11.98
CA SER A 88 -10.45 -1.14 -10.77
C SER A 88 -9.19 -1.22 -9.92
N ILE A 89 -8.03 -1.45 -10.53
CA ILE A 89 -6.72 -1.53 -9.85
C ILE A 89 -6.40 -0.19 -9.18
N VAL A 90 -6.47 0.92 -9.94
CA VAL A 90 -6.17 2.27 -9.42
C VAL A 90 -7.17 2.66 -8.34
N SER A 91 -8.45 2.34 -8.51
CA SER A 91 -9.48 2.59 -7.48
C SER A 91 -9.16 1.89 -6.16
N ALA A 92 -8.78 0.62 -6.19
CA ALA A 92 -8.40 -0.14 -5.01
C ALA A 92 -7.11 0.39 -4.37
N ALA A 93 -6.09 0.72 -5.17
CA ALA A 93 -4.85 1.31 -4.69
C ALA A 93 -5.09 2.67 -4.02
N CYS A 94 -5.90 3.53 -4.64
CA CYS A 94 -6.32 4.82 -4.08
C CYS A 94 -7.11 4.64 -2.78
N LEU A 95 -7.97 3.62 -2.68
CA LEU A 95 -8.71 3.33 -1.45
C LEU A 95 -7.77 2.99 -0.29
N ALA A 96 -6.66 2.31 -0.59
CA ALA A 96 -5.70 1.83 0.40
C ALA A 96 -4.58 2.83 0.75
N HIS A 97 -4.42 3.92 -0.01
CA HIS A 97 -3.23 4.79 0.09
C HIS A 97 -2.95 5.36 1.49
N ASP A 98 -4.00 5.63 2.27
CA ASP A 98 -3.90 6.19 3.62
C ASP A 98 -4.01 5.12 4.74
N LEU A 99 -4.12 3.84 4.37
CA LEU A 99 -4.40 2.76 5.31
C LEU A 99 -3.33 2.62 6.41
N GLY A 100 -2.07 2.81 6.04
CA GLY A 100 -0.91 2.67 6.92
C GLY A 100 -0.59 3.91 7.75
N ASN A 101 -1.19 5.05 7.45
CA ASN A 101 -0.89 6.29 8.16
C ASN A 101 -1.38 6.23 9.62
N PRO A 102 -0.55 6.64 10.60
CA PRO A 102 -0.98 6.76 11.98
C PRO A 102 -1.93 7.97 12.16
N PRO A 103 -2.63 8.07 13.31
CA PRO A 103 -3.30 9.30 13.70
C PRO A 103 -2.35 10.50 13.62
N PHE A 104 -2.84 11.65 13.22
CA PHE A 104 -2.08 12.90 13.04
C PHE A 104 -1.03 12.87 11.91
N GLY A 105 -1.07 11.88 11.01
CA GLY A 105 -0.23 11.81 9.82
C GLY A 105 1.27 11.89 10.12
N HIS A 106 1.99 12.80 9.49
CA HIS A 106 3.45 12.94 9.66
C HIS A 106 3.88 13.25 11.10
N SER A 107 3.04 13.94 11.88
CA SER A 107 3.33 14.14 13.31
C SER A 107 3.27 12.83 14.09
N GLY A 108 2.33 11.95 13.73
CA GLY A 108 2.24 10.61 14.28
C GLY A 108 3.42 9.72 13.86
N GLU A 109 3.84 9.75 12.58
CA GLU A 109 5.04 9.06 12.10
C GLU A 109 6.28 9.50 12.88
N LYS A 110 6.45 10.81 13.03
CA LYS A 110 7.56 11.38 13.82
C LYS A 110 7.52 10.96 15.28
N ALA A 111 6.35 10.95 15.89
CA ALA A 111 6.20 10.54 17.29
C ALA A 111 6.60 9.08 17.50
N ILE A 112 6.20 8.17 16.57
CA ILE A 112 6.61 6.76 16.59
C ILE A 112 8.13 6.65 16.44
N SER A 113 8.71 7.32 15.46
CA SER A 113 10.16 7.30 15.20
C SER A 113 10.94 7.85 16.39
N THR A 114 10.49 8.95 16.99
CA THR A 114 11.13 9.56 18.19
C THR A 114 11.04 8.64 19.42
N TYR A 115 9.93 7.92 19.59
CA TYR A 115 9.81 6.95 20.70
C TYR A 115 10.93 5.90 20.64
N PHE A 116 11.26 5.39 19.45
CA PHE A 116 12.33 4.42 19.27
C PHE A 116 13.72 5.07 19.30
N SER A 117 13.92 6.23 18.68
CA SER A 117 15.26 6.86 18.56
C SER A 117 15.72 7.59 19.82
N GLU A 118 14.81 8.15 20.60
CA GLU A 118 15.12 9.04 21.74
C GLU A 118 14.34 8.67 23.03
N GLY A 119 13.31 7.83 22.91
CA GLY A 119 12.42 7.47 24.03
C GLY A 119 12.71 6.10 24.64
N GLN A 120 11.72 5.56 25.33
CA GLN A 120 11.83 4.25 26.01
C GLN A 120 12.04 3.09 25.04
N GLY A 121 11.63 3.24 23.78
CA GLY A 121 11.86 2.24 22.73
C GLY A 121 13.33 1.96 22.45
N MET A 122 14.25 2.85 22.86
CA MET A 122 15.70 2.61 22.76
C MET A 122 16.16 1.32 23.46
N ALA A 123 15.44 0.88 24.47
CA ALA A 123 15.75 -0.37 25.19
C ALA A 123 15.73 -1.59 24.24
N LEU A 124 14.91 -1.57 23.20
CA LEU A 124 14.77 -2.66 22.23
C LEU A 124 15.92 -2.73 21.20
N LYS A 125 16.75 -1.70 21.12
CA LYS A 125 17.85 -1.63 20.12
C LYS A 125 18.78 -2.84 20.16
N LYS A 126 18.99 -3.42 21.32
CA LYS A 126 19.88 -4.58 21.51
C LYS A 126 19.28 -5.90 21.01
N GLU A 127 17.97 -5.96 20.86
CA GLU A 127 17.20 -7.14 20.46
C GLU A 127 16.90 -7.16 18.95
N LEU A 128 17.11 -6.04 18.26
CA LEU A 128 16.78 -5.84 16.87
C LEU A 128 18.03 -5.76 16.00
N SER A 129 17.91 -6.25 14.78
CA SER A 129 18.92 -6.04 13.75
C SER A 129 19.00 -4.56 13.36
N PRO A 130 20.12 -4.10 12.77
CA PRO A 130 20.24 -2.72 12.30
C PRO A 130 19.12 -2.31 11.34
N MET A 131 18.66 -3.23 10.48
CA MET A 131 17.60 -2.96 9.49
C MET A 131 16.23 -2.80 10.16
N GLU A 132 15.89 -3.67 11.11
CA GLU A 132 14.65 -3.52 11.91
C GLU A 132 14.67 -2.24 12.75
N TRP A 133 15.84 -1.86 13.25
CA TRP A 133 16.02 -0.61 13.97
C TRP A 133 15.78 0.60 13.06
N ASP A 134 16.31 0.57 11.84
CA ASP A 134 16.07 1.62 10.83
C ASP A 134 14.58 1.74 10.48
N ASP A 135 13.89 0.63 10.32
CA ASP A 135 12.44 0.61 10.06
C ASP A 135 11.64 1.31 11.16
N LEU A 136 11.99 1.09 12.43
CA LEU A 136 11.29 1.66 13.58
C LEU A 136 11.62 3.13 13.81
N THR A 137 12.90 3.51 13.61
CA THR A 137 13.37 4.90 13.80
C THR A 137 13.02 5.82 12.64
N HIS A 138 12.61 5.26 11.50
CA HIS A 138 12.15 5.99 10.31
C HIS A 138 10.73 5.58 9.90
N PHE A 139 9.87 5.28 10.85
CA PHE A 139 8.51 4.77 10.58
C PHE A 139 7.81 5.54 9.45
N GLU A 140 7.25 4.80 8.47
CA GLU A 140 6.65 5.36 7.27
C GLU A 140 5.27 4.73 7.01
N GLY A 141 4.24 5.57 6.87
CA GLY A 141 2.87 5.13 6.64
C GLY A 141 2.67 4.36 5.34
N ASN A 142 3.40 4.71 4.27
CA ASN A 142 3.29 3.97 3.01
C ASN A 142 3.81 2.53 3.15
N ALA A 143 4.93 2.32 3.84
CA ALA A 143 5.44 0.99 4.14
C ALA A 143 4.45 0.19 5.01
N ASN A 144 3.88 0.85 6.02
CA ASN A 144 2.88 0.23 6.89
C ASN A 144 1.59 -0.14 6.14
N ALA A 145 1.22 0.56 5.06
CA ALA A 145 0.09 0.16 4.22
C ALA A 145 0.33 -1.21 3.57
N LEU A 146 1.51 -1.45 2.99
CA LEU A 146 1.85 -2.75 2.43
C LEU A 146 1.81 -3.83 3.52
N ARG A 147 2.43 -3.58 4.69
CA ARG A 147 2.41 -4.50 5.82
C ARG A 147 0.99 -4.88 6.25
N ILE A 148 0.07 -3.93 6.39
CA ILE A 148 -1.32 -4.20 6.76
C ILE A 148 -1.99 -5.13 5.74
N LEU A 149 -1.67 -5.00 4.47
CA LEU A 149 -2.29 -5.76 3.38
C LEU A 149 -1.69 -7.15 3.18
N THR A 150 -0.40 -7.33 3.42
CA THR A 150 0.32 -8.60 3.20
C THR A 150 0.48 -9.43 4.47
N HIS A 151 0.55 -8.78 5.64
CA HIS A 151 0.78 -9.46 6.90
C HIS A 151 -0.33 -10.46 7.23
N GLN A 152 0.09 -11.68 7.59
CA GLN A 152 -0.82 -12.71 8.07
C GLN A 152 -1.07 -12.54 9.56
N PHE A 153 -2.22 -11.97 9.90
CA PHE A 153 -2.68 -11.91 11.29
C PHE A 153 -3.12 -13.30 11.77
N GLU A 154 -2.94 -13.57 13.05
CA GLU A 154 -3.39 -14.81 13.67
C GLU A 154 -4.89 -15.08 13.40
N GLY A 155 -5.23 -16.33 13.07
CA GLY A 155 -6.60 -16.73 12.70
C GLY A 155 -7.05 -16.25 11.31
N ARG A 156 -6.20 -15.63 10.50
CA ARG A 156 -6.51 -15.21 9.13
C ARG A 156 -5.89 -16.13 8.09
N ARG A 157 -6.41 -16.06 6.86
CA ARG A 157 -5.88 -16.80 5.72
C ARG A 157 -4.45 -16.38 5.41
N LYS A 158 -3.66 -17.31 4.86
CA LYS A 158 -2.34 -17.02 4.31
C LYS A 158 -2.46 -15.93 3.24
N GLY A 159 -1.52 -14.97 3.21
CA GLY A 159 -1.48 -13.88 2.23
C GLY A 159 -2.27 -12.62 2.66
N GLY A 160 -2.58 -12.46 3.93
CA GLY A 160 -3.22 -11.25 4.46
C GLY A 160 -4.60 -11.00 3.84
N PHE A 161 -4.74 -9.89 3.10
CA PHE A 161 -5.96 -9.56 2.36
C PHE A 161 -6.14 -10.35 1.07
N VAL A 162 -5.12 -11.10 0.64
CA VAL A 162 -5.13 -11.90 -0.60
C VAL A 162 -5.48 -11.03 -1.83
N MET A 163 -4.80 -9.91 -1.96
CA MET A 163 -4.97 -8.97 -3.06
C MET A 163 -4.14 -9.36 -4.27
N THR A 164 -4.52 -8.88 -5.45
CA THR A 164 -3.74 -9.05 -6.66
C THR A 164 -2.39 -8.33 -6.56
N TYR A 165 -1.37 -8.87 -7.20
CA TYR A 165 -0.05 -8.25 -7.22
C TYR A 165 -0.07 -6.87 -7.88
N SER A 166 -0.87 -6.68 -8.93
CA SER A 166 -1.04 -5.38 -9.58
C SER A 166 -1.54 -4.31 -8.61
N THR A 167 -2.54 -4.63 -7.78
CA THR A 167 -3.05 -3.68 -6.78
C THR A 167 -2.01 -3.42 -5.69
N LEU A 168 -1.35 -4.47 -5.16
CA LEU A 168 -0.29 -4.30 -4.15
C LEU A 168 0.87 -3.46 -4.67
N ALA A 169 1.36 -3.71 -5.89
CA ALA A 169 2.44 -2.92 -6.49
C ALA A 169 2.03 -1.47 -6.72
N SER A 170 0.76 -1.21 -7.06
CA SER A 170 0.25 0.16 -7.27
C SER A 170 0.16 0.99 -5.99
N ILE A 171 0.20 0.35 -4.81
CA ILE A 171 0.23 1.03 -3.51
C ILE A 171 1.67 1.44 -3.13
N VAL A 172 2.69 0.71 -3.63
CA VAL A 172 4.10 0.94 -3.26
C VAL A 172 4.67 2.15 -3.98
N LYS A 173 4.44 3.33 -3.42
CA LYS A 173 4.90 4.61 -3.97
C LYS A 173 6.43 4.75 -3.97
N TYR A 174 7.11 4.17 -3.00
CA TYR A 174 8.55 4.24 -2.81
C TYR A 174 9.15 2.82 -2.84
N PRO A 175 9.52 2.29 -4.01
CA PRO A 175 9.90 0.89 -4.19
C PRO A 175 11.33 0.60 -3.70
N PHE A 176 11.62 0.92 -2.44
CA PHE A 176 12.90 0.69 -1.77
C PHE A 176 12.72 0.61 -0.25
N SER A 177 13.67 -0.05 0.42
CA SER A 177 13.70 -0.26 1.87
C SER A 177 14.10 0.99 2.65
N SER A 178 13.93 0.96 3.97
CA SER A 178 14.29 2.05 4.90
C SER A 178 15.75 2.48 4.80
N GLN A 179 16.67 1.58 4.50
CA GLN A 179 18.10 1.86 4.31
C GLN A 179 18.37 2.90 3.21
N LEU A 180 17.47 3.02 2.22
CA LEU A 180 17.58 3.97 1.11
C LEU A 180 16.68 5.21 1.30
N ALA A 181 16.02 5.35 2.44
CA ALA A 181 15.02 6.38 2.70
C ALA A 181 15.59 7.81 2.67
N GLY A 182 16.87 7.99 2.97
CA GLY A 182 17.54 9.29 3.01
C GLY A 182 16.89 10.26 4.02
N LYS A 183 17.17 11.56 3.84
CA LYS A 183 16.70 12.61 4.79
C LYS A 183 15.17 12.76 4.88
N LYS A 184 14.42 12.30 3.88
CA LYS A 184 12.94 12.42 3.86
C LYS A 184 12.24 11.25 4.54
N SER A 185 12.97 10.24 4.99
CA SER A 185 12.44 9.02 5.65
C SER A 185 11.26 8.40 4.88
N LYS A 186 11.31 8.38 3.53
CA LYS A 186 10.28 7.79 2.67
C LYS A 186 10.78 6.49 2.08
N PHE A 187 10.03 5.40 2.30
CA PHE A 187 10.29 4.07 1.75
C PHE A 187 8.97 3.30 1.64
N GLY A 188 8.94 2.14 0.98
CA GLY A 188 7.71 1.48 0.59
C GLY A 188 7.41 0.17 1.28
N PHE A 189 8.35 -0.41 1.98
CA PHE A 189 8.18 -1.67 2.72
C PHE A 189 9.21 -1.78 3.85
N PHE A 190 8.82 -2.42 4.95
CA PHE A 190 9.71 -2.79 6.04
C PHE A 190 10.49 -4.05 5.67
N LEU A 191 11.53 -4.35 6.42
CA LEU A 191 12.33 -5.57 6.25
C LEU A 191 11.46 -6.84 6.22
N SER A 192 10.44 -6.89 7.06
CA SER A 192 9.52 -8.04 7.14
C SER A 192 8.71 -8.26 5.86
N GLU A 193 8.47 -7.24 5.05
CA GLU A 193 7.71 -7.30 3.79
C GLU A 193 8.60 -7.29 2.55
N GLU A 194 9.94 -7.24 2.70
CA GLU A 194 10.86 -7.19 1.56
C GLU A 194 10.73 -8.41 0.65
N ALA A 195 10.62 -9.62 1.22
CA ALA A 195 10.44 -10.85 0.45
C ALA A 195 9.12 -10.87 -0.32
N ASP A 196 8.03 -10.39 0.29
CA ASP A 196 6.73 -10.28 -0.36
C ASP A 196 6.80 -9.27 -1.51
N TYR A 197 7.45 -8.11 -1.31
CA TYR A 197 7.62 -7.13 -2.37
C TYR A 197 8.50 -7.65 -3.51
N GLN A 198 9.58 -8.37 -3.21
CA GLN A 198 10.44 -9.00 -4.25
C GLN A 198 9.64 -9.99 -5.10
N LYS A 199 8.78 -10.80 -4.48
CA LYS A 199 7.88 -11.73 -5.19
C LYS A 199 6.91 -10.97 -6.09
N ILE A 200 6.24 -9.94 -5.57
CA ILE A 200 5.32 -9.09 -6.33
C ILE A 200 6.04 -8.46 -7.54
N ALA A 201 7.22 -7.89 -7.31
CA ALA A 201 8.00 -7.25 -8.36
C ALA A 201 8.45 -8.23 -9.45
N GLY A 202 8.87 -9.45 -9.05
CA GLY A 202 9.27 -10.51 -9.97
C GLY A 202 8.13 -10.97 -10.87
N GLU A 203 6.96 -11.24 -10.29
CA GLU A 203 5.76 -11.68 -11.03
C GLU A 203 5.24 -10.61 -12.02
N LEU A 204 5.41 -9.33 -11.70
CA LEU A 204 4.99 -8.23 -12.55
C LEU A 204 6.09 -7.74 -13.50
N GLY A 205 7.28 -8.34 -13.47
CA GLY A 205 8.41 -7.89 -14.28
C GLY A 205 8.90 -6.49 -13.93
N ILE A 206 8.74 -6.04 -12.69
CA ILE A 206 9.23 -4.73 -12.23
C ILE A 206 10.75 -4.76 -12.13
N ILE A 207 11.41 -3.86 -12.86
CA ILE A 207 12.87 -3.84 -12.99
C ILE A 207 13.52 -3.49 -11.65
N ARG A 208 14.43 -4.35 -11.17
CA ARG A 208 15.32 -4.03 -10.06
C ARG A 208 16.39 -3.03 -10.54
N LEU A 209 16.56 -1.93 -9.81
CA LEU A 209 17.52 -0.87 -10.12
C LEU A 209 18.82 -0.97 -9.33
N SER A 210 18.79 -1.65 -8.16
CA SER A 210 19.99 -1.93 -7.34
C SER A 210 20.65 -3.24 -7.73
N LYS A 211 21.94 -3.39 -7.41
CA LYS A 211 22.67 -4.65 -7.56
C LYS A 211 22.16 -5.71 -6.57
N PRO A 212 22.42 -7.01 -6.80
CA PRO A 212 21.95 -8.08 -5.91
C PRO A 212 22.41 -7.96 -4.45
N ASP A 213 23.62 -7.42 -4.24
CA ASP A 213 24.29 -7.22 -2.94
C ASP A 213 23.96 -5.87 -2.28
N GLU A 214 23.23 -5.00 -2.97
CA GLU A 214 22.81 -3.70 -2.45
C GLU A 214 21.37 -3.78 -1.90
N PRO A 215 20.98 -2.86 -0.99
CA PRO A 215 19.60 -2.74 -0.53
C PRO A 215 18.61 -2.66 -1.69
N LEU A 216 17.45 -3.30 -1.53
CA LEU A 216 16.48 -3.43 -2.61
C LEU A 216 15.93 -2.07 -3.05
N ARG A 217 16.06 -1.79 -4.34
CA ARG A 217 15.44 -0.67 -5.04
C ARG A 217 14.94 -1.14 -6.40
N SER A 218 13.70 -0.84 -6.71
CA SER A 218 13.06 -1.18 -7.98
C SER A 218 12.52 0.05 -8.70
N ALA A 219 12.16 -0.10 -9.96
CA ALA A 219 11.36 0.88 -10.68
C ALA A 219 9.96 0.97 -10.04
N ARG A 220 9.27 2.10 -10.23
CA ARG A 220 7.87 2.22 -9.83
C ARG A 220 6.99 1.40 -10.75
N HIS A 221 5.92 0.85 -10.20
CA HIS A 221 4.87 0.27 -11.02
C HIS A 221 4.19 1.38 -11.86
N PRO A 222 3.80 1.14 -13.12
CA PRO A 222 3.23 2.17 -14.00
C PRO A 222 1.96 2.86 -13.47
N LEU A 223 1.24 2.22 -12.56
CA LEU A 223 -0.01 2.75 -11.99
C LEU A 223 0.18 3.48 -10.64
N VAL A 224 1.42 3.81 -10.25
CA VAL A 224 1.73 4.56 -9.01
C VAL A 224 1.79 6.04 -9.27
#